data_bfe2781a800ac797d2c370d8fdce077e
#
_entry.id   bfe2781a800ac797d2c370d8fdce077e
#
_cell.length_a   1.000
_cell.length_b   1.000
_cell.length_c   1.000
_cell.angle_alpha   90.00
_cell.angle_beta   90.00
_cell.angle_gamma   90.00
#
_symmetry.space_group_name_H-M   'P 1'
#
loop_
_entity.id
_entity.type
_entity.pdbx_description
1 polymer ?
#
loop_
_entity_poly.entity_id
_entity_poly.type
_entity_poly.pdbx_seq_one_letter_code
_entity_poly.pdbx_strand_id
1 'polypeptide(L)'
;MGTPTITTGPLTIRPTSVPSRVAVGTPTITWPQDIRPTSVASRVAVGTPSLIAIVAPASVPSRAAVGTPTVTVGPVTIAPTAVPSRVAVGTPSLAQVIKPAAVPSRAAVGTPSVAYVVKPTAVPSRAAAGTPTLMPGPVTIAPTSVASRVAVGTPTITQPASVNYNTQGVGTETTSNPATCTINPNAGDDVLVFYSVGSGDVAGATYGATNLPMNCAGQARSNGVLIACYIIENVASGSATININKTGSSWGQAVAVSYAGAQGFRPAKSAVGSGTSFSLPVTVPLNGRTVHAFTPGQNSTTLSELSGGTSRYLDNVGFLTQSVRDADAATTFGGTLSATRDWAALGVPLCAVAPGGPIPKYSTGTDADGINGTKTFDVYTAAGDYVYAIVGQTGPGDPSAVTCAGAAMTLLDTLTWNAGSATGFIKIYRSAAAMASAGAKTVSVTATGGNWWRACGLAVSGVTSPSGTVTKTSSTSSQPTQAVTCAADQLIIQIFITSAAVTGTEGGAGLWLTPSAGQVFMTLNVADESTTFKLANTSVNWGAAALVLS
;
A
#
# COMPACT_ATOMS: atom_id res chain seq x y z
N MET A 1 -45.11 -0.30 -1.13
CA MET A 1 -44.51 1.04 -0.98
C MET A 1 -43.03 0.90 -1.31
N GLY A 2 -42.54 1.62 -2.31
CA GLY A 2 -41.16 1.54 -2.79
C GLY A 2 -40.18 2.26 -1.86
N THR A 3 -38.88 1.92 -1.97
CA THR A 3 -37.78 2.60 -1.26
C THR A 3 -37.55 3.99 -1.85
N PRO A 4 -37.74 5.08 -1.10
CA PRO A 4 -37.42 6.40 -1.62
C PRO A 4 -35.90 6.57 -1.78
N THR A 5 -35.45 6.91 -2.98
CA THR A 5 -34.04 7.22 -3.29
C THR A 5 -33.96 8.68 -3.72
N ILE A 6 -33.09 9.45 -3.07
CA ILE A 6 -32.81 10.83 -3.46
C ILE A 6 -31.37 10.87 -3.99
N THR A 7 -31.20 11.19 -5.27
CA THR A 7 -29.90 11.36 -5.92
C THR A 7 -29.82 12.79 -6.47
N THR A 8 -28.84 13.56 -6.03
CA THR A 8 -28.60 14.92 -6.53
C THR A 8 -27.36 14.94 -7.42
N GLY A 9 -27.43 15.66 -8.57
CA GLY A 9 -26.30 15.87 -9.46
C GLY A 9 -25.28 16.88 -8.92
N PRO A 10 -24.20 17.19 -9.65
CA PRO A 10 -23.08 18.02 -9.18
C PRO A 10 -23.46 19.51 -9.08
N LEU A 11 -24.17 19.89 -8.02
CA LEU A 11 -24.52 21.27 -7.74
C LEU A 11 -24.30 21.58 -6.26
N THR A 12 -23.63 22.71 -5.96
CA THR A 12 -23.44 23.20 -4.58
C THR A 12 -24.79 23.68 -4.03
N ILE A 13 -25.42 22.90 -3.17
CA ILE A 13 -26.69 23.24 -2.53
C ILE A 13 -26.45 23.33 -1.01
N ARG A 14 -26.94 24.43 -0.38
CA ARG A 14 -26.93 24.62 1.07
C ARG A 14 -28.37 24.59 1.62
N PRO A 15 -29.05 23.43 1.70
CA PRO A 15 -30.37 23.38 2.29
C PRO A 15 -30.27 23.58 3.80
N THR A 16 -31.23 24.30 4.38
CA THR A 16 -31.29 24.52 5.85
C THR A 16 -31.58 23.19 6.57
N SER A 17 -32.34 22.28 5.95
CA SER A 17 -32.60 20.94 6.47
C SER A 17 -33.01 19.97 5.38
N VAL A 18 -32.72 18.67 5.59
CA VAL A 18 -33.26 17.57 4.77
C VAL A 18 -34.08 16.68 5.72
N PRO A 19 -35.41 16.92 5.85
CA PRO A 19 -36.26 16.15 6.75
C PRO A 19 -36.87 14.93 6.06
N SER A 20 -36.76 13.75 6.67
CA SER A 20 -37.60 12.59 6.39
C SER A 20 -38.52 12.32 7.58
N ARG A 21 -39.87 12.39 7.39
CA ARG A 21 -40.83 12.26 8.50
C ARG A 21 -41.26 10.82 8.79
N VAL A 22 -41.49 10.03 7.78
CA VAL A 22 -41.79 8.59 7.89
C VAL A 22 -41.25 7.89 6.67
N ALA A 23 -40.39 6.90 6.87
CA ALA A 23 -39.92 6.03 5.80
C ALA A 23 -40.10 4.57 6.20
N VAL A 24 -40.78 3.80 5.34
CA VAL A 24 -40.91 2.35 5.48
C VAL A 24 -40.09 1.72 4.35
N GLY A 25 -39.11 0.90 4.68
CA GLY A 25 -38.15 0.31 3.74
C GLY A 25 -36.73 0.77 4.02
N THR A 26 -35.87 0.79 3.01
CA THR A 26 -34.46 1.21 3.09
C THR A 26 -34.23 2.54 2.37
N PRO A 27 -34.59 3.70 2.96
CA PRO A 27 -34.31 4.97 2.30
C PRO A 27 -32.82 5.20 2.20
N THR A 28 -32.33 5.50 0.97
CA THR A 28 -30.95 5.80 0.68
C THR A 28 -30.82 7.24 0.20
N ILE A 29 -29.95 8.02 0.81
CA ILE A 29 -29.61 9.37 0.37
C ILE A 29 -28.15 9.34 -0.08
N THR A 30 -27.89 9.57 -1.36
CA THR A 30 -26.55 9.57 -1.96
C THR A 30 -26.24 10.94 -2.54
N TRP A 31 -25.14 11.54 -2.14
CA TRP A 31 -24.71 12.86 -2.62
C TRP A 31 -23.29 12.80 -3.21
N PRO A 32 -23.15 13.05 -4.50
CA PRO A 32 -21.84 12.94 -5.15
C PRO A 32 -20.88 14.10 -4.91
N GLN A 33 -21.30 15.28 -4.39
CA GLN A 33 -20.37 16.40 -4.10
C GLN A 33 -20.95 17.43 -3.09
N ASP A 34 -20.02 18.07 -2.38
CA ASP A 34 -20.02 19.28 -1.50
C ASP A 34 -21.38 19.91 -1.12
N ILE A 35 -22.18 19.24 -0.31
CA ILE A 35 -23.43 19.74 0.23
C ILE A 35 -23.29 19.92 1.75
N ARG A 36 -23.53 21.14 2.24
CA ARG A 36 -23.42 21.51 3.67
C ARG A 36 -24.79 21.83 4.27
N PRO A 37 -25.67 20.83 4.54
CA PRO A 37 -26.93 21.11 5.20
C PRO A 37 -26.70 21.47 6.68
N THR A 38 -27.51 22.38 7.23
CA THR A 38 -27.47 22.69 8.65
C THR A 38 -27.92 21.48 9.48
N SER A 39 -28.86 20.67 8.99
CA SER A 39 -29.25 19.40 9.62
C SER A 39 -29.79 18.37 8.63
N VAL A 40 -29.59 17.08 8.95
CA VAL A 40 -30.25 15.96 8.28
C VAL A 40 -31.07 15.22 9.34
N ALA A 41 -32.39 15.38 9.31
CA ALA A 41 -33.28 14.87 10.34
C ALA A 41 -34.16 13.73 9.84
N SER A 42 -34.12 12.57 10.50
CA SER A 42 -35.08 11.49 10.31
C SER A 42 -35.92 11.32 11.58
N ARG A 43 -37.28 11.39 11.49
CA ARG A 43 -38.15 11.28 12.65
C ARG A 43 -38.59 9.86 12.97
N VAL A 44 -38.95 9.08 11.97
CA VAL A 44 -39.30 7.65 12.10
C VAL A 44 -38.82 6.93 10.85
N ALA A 45 -38.00 5.93 11.01
CA ALA A 45 -37.58 5.05 9.94
C ALA A 45 -37.80 3.59 10.35
N VAL A 46 -38.46 2.83 9.49
CA VAL A 46 -38.61 1.38 9.64
C VAL A 46 -37.83 0.73 8.50
N GLY A 47 -36.80 -0.04 8.81
CA GLY A 47 -35.89 -0.62 7.84
C GLY A 47 -34.44 -0.20 8.12
N THR A 48 -33.59 -0.21 7.10
CA THR A 48 -32.17 0.18 7.19
C THR A 48 -31.90 1.47 6.45
N PRO A 49 -32.17 2.66 7.02
CA PRO A 49 -31.83 3.91 6.37
C PRO A 49 -30.33 4.05 6.18
N SER A 50 -29.88 4.36 4.97
CA SER A 50 -28.47 4.53 4.61
C SER A 50 -28.22 5.96 4.13
N LEU A 51 -27.16 6.57 4.64
CA LEU A 51 -26.71 7.90 4.28
C LEU A 51 -25.27 7.83 3.80
N ILE A 52 -25.02 8.17 2.53
CA ILE A 52 -23.71 8.01 1.90
C ILE A 52 -23.17 9.37 1.46
N ALA A 53 -21.91 9.64 1.77
CA ALA A 53 -21.15 10.83 1.37
C ALA A 53 -21.75 12.17 1.82
N ILE A 54 -21.64 12.49 3.12
CA ILE A 54 -22.01 13.81 3.65
C ILE A 54 -20.77 14.61 3.99
N VAL A 55 -20.74 15.83 3.51
CA VAL A 55 -19.73 16.82 3.86
C VAL A 55 -20.30 17.79 4.90
N ALA A 56 -19.90 17.65 6.15
CA ALA A 56 -20.08 18.56 7.29
C ALA A 56 -21.50 19.12 7.57
N PRO A 57 -22.53 18.29 7.89
CA PRO A 57 -23.74 18.84 8.48
C PRO A 57 -23.49 19.25 9.93
N ALA A 58 -24.15 20.32 10.41
CA ALA A 58 -24.05 20.73 11.81
C ALA A 58 -24.64 19.68 12.75
N SER A 59 -25.69 18.92 12.32
CA SER A 59 -26.21 17.78 13.07
C SER A 59 -26.89 16.73 12.19
N VAL A 60 -26.86 15.46 12.64
CA VAL A 60 -27.60 14.32 12.01
C VAL A 60 -28.49 13.69 13.07
N PRO A 61 -29.66 14.27 13.43
CA PRO A 61 -30.55 13.71 14.45
C PRO A 61 -31.51 12.65 13.89
N SER A 62 -31.52 11.49 14.52
CA SER A 62 -32.55 10.44 14.32
C SER A 62 -33.38 10.28 15.59
N ARG A 63 -34.74 10.40 15.51
CA ARG A 63 -35.61 10.32 16.69
C ARG A 63 -36.12 8.91 16.99
N ALA A 64 -36.47 8.15 15.98
CA ALA A 64 -36.83 6.73 16.14
C ALA A 64 -36.43 5.97 14.87
N ALA A 65 -35.63 4.95 15.03
CA ALA A 65 -35.24 4.06 13.96
C ALA A 65 -35.46 2.61 14.38
N VAL A 66 -36.16 1.83 13.56
CA VAL A 66 -36.30 0.39 13.71
C VAL A 66 -35.52 -0.24 12.54
N GLY A 67 -34.48 -0.99 12.85
CA GLY A 67 -33.55 -1.55 11.86
C GLY A 67 -32.10 -1.16 12.17
N THR A 68 -31.23 -1.22 11.17
CA THR A 68 -29.80 -0.88 11.29
C THR A 68 -29.46 0.39 10.50
N PRO A 69 -29.68 1.60 11.06
CA PRO A 69 -29.29 2.81 10.35
C PRO A 69 -27.78 2.88 10.18
N THR A 70 -27.33 3.13 8.94
CA THR A 70 -25.91 3.21 8.59
C THR A 70 -25.61 4.60 8.05
N VAL A 71 -24.56 5.23 8.57
CA VAL A 71 -23.98 6.47 8.02
C VAL A 71 -22.59 6.14 7.51
N THR A 72 -22.40 6.17 6.19
CA THR A 72 -21.11 5.96 5.55
C THR A 72 -20.65 7.26 4.92
N VAL A 73 -19.48 7.70 5.26
CA VAL A 73 -18.91 8.96 4.77
C VAL A 73 -17.74 8.65 3.87
N GLY A 74 -17.71 9.25 2.69
CA GLY A 74 -16.59 9.13 1.76
C GLY A 74 -15.30 9.81 2.29
N PRO A 75 -14.19 9.80 1.56
CA PRO A 75 -12.87 10.24 2.03
C PRO A 75 -12.73 11.76 2.18
N VAL A 76 -13.60 12.40 2.95
CA VAL A 76 -13.58 13.84 3.19
C VAL A 76 -13.62 14.14 4.68
N THR A 77 -12.84 15.13 5.13
CA THR A 77 -12.79 15.61 6.52
C THR A 77 -14.13 16.20 6.94
N ILE A 78 -14.84 15.55 7.86
CA ILE A 78 -16.16 16.01 8.34
C ILE A 78 -16.13 16.19 9.86
N ALA A 79 -16.61 17.34 10.30
CA ALA A 79 -16.73 17.67 11.72
C ALA A 79 -18.19 18.04 12.08
N PRO A 80 -19.14 17.09 12.18
CA PRO A 80 -20.48 17.42 12.64
C PRO A 80 -20.45 17.81 14.13
N THR A 81 -21.21 18.80 14.52
CA THR A 81 -21.29 19.22 15.92
C THR A 81 -21.93 18.14 16.79
N ALA A 82 -22.90 17.37 16.26
CA ALA A 82 -23.50 16.24 16.97
C ALA A 82 -24.14 15.22 16.03
N VAL A 83 -24.14 13.95 16.44
CA VAL A 83 -24.91 12.86 15.81
C VAL A 83 -25.85 12.24 16.87
N PRO A 84 -26.98 12.88 17.22
CA PRO A 84 -27.87 12.38 18.25
C PRO A 84 -28.89 11.35 17.73
N SER A 85 -28.97 10.19 18.37
CA SER A 85 -30.02 9.20 18.17
C SER A 85 -30.86 9.08 19.44
N ARG A 86 -32.21 9.24 19.38
CA ARG A 86 -33.08 9.16 20.56
C ARG A 86 -33.61 7.80 20.86
N VAL A 87 -34.02 7.04 19.86
CA VAL A 87 -34.48 5.64 19.99
C VAL A 87 -34.01 4.89 18.74
N ALA A 88 -33.23 3.86 18.93
CA ALA A 88 -32.84 2.96 17.86
C ALA A 88 -33.07 1.51 18.31
N VAL A 89 -33.78 0.74 17.48
CA VAL A 89 -33.91 -0.69 17.63
C VAL A 89 -33.16 -1.35 16.49
N GLY A 90 -32.13 -2.12 16.82
CA GLY A 90 -31.19 -2.70 15.86
C GLY A 90 -29.74 -2.35 16.18
N THR A 91 -28.85 -2.48 15.22
CA THR A 91 -27.42 -2.18 15.36
C THR A 91 -27.04 -0.95 14.53
N PRO A 92 -27.24 0.29 15.03
CA PRO A 92 -26.80 1.47 14.29
C PRO A 92 -25.27 1.46 14.13
N SER A 93 -24.78 1.67 12.89
CA SER A 93 -23.37 1.76 12.61
C SER A 93 -23.00 3.11 12.01
N LEU A 94 -21.85 3.64 12.41
CA LEU A 94 -21.28 4.89 11.92
C LEU A 94 -19.87 4.59 11.42
N ALA A 95 -19.64 4.75 10.13
CA ALA A 95 -18.35 4.51 9.50
C ALA A 95 -17.70 5.83 9.06
N GLN A 96 -16.44 6.03 9.34
CA GLN A 96 -15.61 7.18 8.96
C GLN A 96 -16.16 8.56 9.37
N VAL A 97 -16.28 8.81 10.66
CA VAL A 97 -16.57 10.16 11.17
C VAL A 97 -15.32 10.76 11.78
N ILE A 98 -14.92 11.91 11.28
CA ILE A 98 -13.76 12.65 11.77
C ILE A 98 -14.24 13.81 12.66
N LYS A 99 -13.94 13.74 13.97
CA LYS A 99 -14.14 14.78 15.00
C LYS A 99 -15.58 15.28 15.23
N PRO A 100 -16.58 14.46 15.58
CA PRO A 100 -17.80 15.02 16.12
C PRO A 100 -17.59 15.53 17.55
N ALA A 101 -18.22 16.65 17.91
CA ALA A 101 -18.17 17.15 19.28
C ALA A 101 -18.88 16.18 20.25
N ALA A 102 -19.97 15.52 19.82
CA ALA A 102 -20.65 14.48 20.60
C ALA A 102 -21.40 13.47 19.73
N VAL A 103 -21.49 12.22 20.21
CA VAL A 103 -22.34 11.15 19.65
C VAL A 103 -23.32 10.70 20.75
N PRO A 104 -24.39 11.46 21.08
CA PRO A 104 -25.32 11.09 22.13
C PRO A 104 -26.41 10.12 21.65
N SER A 105 -26.56 8.99 22.33
CA SER A 105 -27.65 8.05 22.13
C SER A 105 -28.51 7.99 23.42
N ARG A 106 -29.84 8.22 23.32
CA ARG A 106 -30.73 8.21 24.52
C ARG A 106 -31.34 6.85 24.82
N ALA A 107 -31.70 6.08 23.82
CA ALA A 107 -32.13 4.70 23.97
C ALA A 107 -31.77 3.91 22.74
N ALA A 108 -30.99 2.87 22.92
CA ALA A 108 -30.63 1.95 21.86
C ALA A 108 -30.87 0.52 22.30
N VAL A 109 -31.57 -0.25 21.48
CA VAL A 109 -31.72 -1.69 21.66
C VAL A 109 -30.93 -2.36 20.54
N GLY A 110 -29.89 -3.08 20.87
CA GLY A 110 -28.93 -3.68 19.93
C GLY A 110 -27.50 -3.33 20.30
N THR A 111 -26.58 -3.60 19.40
CA THR A 111 -25.14 -3.30 19.56
C THR A 111 -24.73 -2.15 18.63
N PRO A 112 -24.87 -0.88 19.05
CA PRO A 112 -24.37 0.23 18.21
C PRO A 112 -22.86 0.12 18.02
N SER A 113 -22.40 0.23 16.77
CA SER A 113 -20.98 0.22 16.43
C SER A 113 -20.54 1.52 15.80
N VAL A 114 -19.35 1.99 16.15
CA VAL A 114 -18.73 3.18 15.59
C VAL A 114 -17.34 2.79 15.11
N ALA A 115 -17.13 2.85 13.80
CA ALA A 115 -15.85 2.56 13.17
C ALA A 115 -15.19 3.86 12.65
N TYR A 116 -13.89 3.98 12.84
CA TYR A 116 -13.10 5.13 12.37
C TYR A 116 -13.51 6.51 12.93
N VAL A 117 -13.67 6.61 14.25
CA VAL A 117 -13.92 7.90 14.92
C VAL A 117 -12.61 8.53 15.39
N VAL A 118 -12.28 9.70 14.87
CA VAL A 118 -11.13 10.49 15.30
C VAL A 118 -11.57 11.54 16.31
N LYS A 119 -11.35 11.31 17.60
CA LYS A 119 -11.50 12.22 18.74
C LYS A 119 -12.91 12.86 18.92
N PRO A 120 -13.95 12.12 19.27
CA PRO A 120 -15.15 12.76 19.83
C PRO A 120 -14.85 13.34 21.22
N THR A 121 -15.41 14.51 21.51
CA THR A 121 -15.28 15.11 22.85
C THR A 121 -16.06 14.32 23.89
N ALA A 122 -17.20 13.71 23.50
CA ALA A 122 -17.97 12.85 24.38
C ALA A 122 -18.84 11.82 23.60
N VAL A 123 -19.03 10.64 24.19
CA VAL A 123 -19.99 9.62 23.71
C VAL A 123 -20.96 9.31 24.86
N PRO A 124 -21.97 10.14 25.14
CA PRO A 124 -22.93 9.87 26.21
C PRO A 124 -24.08 8.98 25.73
N SER A 125 -24.31 7.88 26.43
CA SER A 125 -25.45 6.98 26.24
C SER A 125 -26.32 6.94 27.52
N ARG A 126 -27.63 7.25 27.43
CA ARG A 126 -28.52 7.26 28.61
C ARG A 126 -29.21 5.95 28.90
N ALA A 127 -29.56 5.17 27.89
CA ALA A 127 -30.07 3.81 28.04
C ALA A 127 -29.68 3.00 26.81
N ALA A 128 -28.93 1.95 27.02
CA ALA A 128 -28.55 1.02 25.97
C ALA A 128 -28.82 -0.40 26.44
N ALA A 129 -29.59 -1.16 25.64
CA ALA A 129 -29.71 -2.59 25.81
C ALA A 129 -28.85 -3.24 24.72
N GLY A 130 -27.78 -3.89 25.11
CA GLY A 130 -26.76 -4.46 24.22
C GLY A 130 -25.35 -4.01 24.62
N THR A 131 -24.34 -4.46 23.89
CA THR A 131 -22.95 -4.09 24.12
C THR A 131 -22.48 -3.11 23.05
N PRO A 132 -22.44 -1.79 23.32
CA PRO A 132 -21.89 -0.83 22.36
C PRO A 132 -20.42 -1.15 22.05
N THR A 133 -20.07 -1.24 20.76
CA THR A 133 -18.71 -1.52 20.32
C THR A 133 -18.11 -0.28 19.65
N LEU A 134 -16.95 0.13 20.09
CA LEU A 134 -16.16 1.18 19.49
C LEU A 134 -14.94 0.54 18.82
N MET A 135 -14.85 0.63 17.49
CA MET A 135 -13.72 0.14 16.73
C MET A 135 -12.90 1.35 16.23
N PRO A 136 -11.82 1.73 16.92
CA PRO A 136 -10.96 2.80 16.45
C PRO A 136 -10.22 2.37 15.18
N GLY A 137 -10.27 3.21 14.15
CA GLY A 137 -9.38 3.13 13.01
C GLY A 137 -7.94 3.52 13.36
N PRO A 138 -7.04 3.69 12.39
CA PRO A 138 -5.60 3.93 12.62
C PRO A 138 -5.27 5.30 13.24
N VAL A 139 -6.03 5.76 14.21
CA VAL A 139 -5.80 7.03 14.92
C VAL A 139 -6.08 6.82 16.40
N THR A 140 -5.18 7.33 17.26
CA THR A 140 -5.32 7.32 18.71
C THR A 140 -6.60 8.04 19.12
N ILE A 141 -7.58 7.32 19.67
CA ILE A 141 -8.82 7.88 20.20
C ILE A 141 -8.69 7.96 21.70
N ALA A 142 -8.69 9.18 22.23
CA ALA A 142 -8.85 9.43 23.65
C ALA A 142 -10.13 10.26 23.83
N PRO A 143 -11.34 9.64 23.92
CA PRO A 143 -12.54 10.40 24.27
C PRO A 143 -12.36 10.97 25.68
N THR A 144 -12.71 12.23 25.87
CA THR A 144 -12.61 12.88 27.18
C THR A 144 -13.58 12.28 28.18
N SER A 145 -14.68 11.67 27.68
CA SER A 145 -15.59 10.88 28.50
C SER A 145 -16.47 9.92 27.70
N VAL A 146 -16.72 8.73 28.25
CA VAL A 146 -17.77 7.81 27.81
C VAL A 146 -18.72 7.65 28.98
N ALA A 147 -19.82 8.44 29.01
CA ALA A 147 -20.78 8.41 30.08
C ALA A 147 -22.00 7.55 29.73
N SER A 148 -22.21 6.48 30.47
CA SER A 148 -23.41 5.63 30.37
C SER A 148 -24.16 5.67 31.68
N ARG A 149 -25.47 6.08 31.67
CA ARG A 149 -26.30 6.14 32.90
C ARG A 149 -27.08 4.86 33.16
N VAL A 150 -27.51 4.16 32.12
CA VAL A 150 -28.11 2.81 32.22
C VAL A 150 -27.64 2.03 31.01
N ALA A 151 -26.84 1.03 31.24
CA ALA A 151 -26.43 0.09 30.21
C ALA A 151 -26.81 -1.34 30.67
N VAL A 152 -27.55 -2.04 29.80
CA VAL A 152 -27.72 -3.49 29.91
C VAL A 152 -26.71 -4.11 28.96
N GLY A 153 -25.58 -4.54 29.49
CA GLY A 153 -24.40 -5.00 28.75
C GLY A 153 -23.15 -4.17 29.10
N THR A 154 -22.01 -4.72 28.81
CA THR A 154 -20.70 -4.06 29.05
C THR A 154 -20.21 -3.39 27.77
N PRO A 155 -19.96 -2.07 27.77
CA PRO A 155 -19.32 -1.43 26.62
C PRO A 155 -17.97 -2.08 26.34
N THR A 156 -17.74 -2.51 25.12
CA THR A 156 -16.46 -3.09 24.70
C THR A 156 -15.77 -2.10 23.76
N ILE A 157 -14.56 -1.72 24.11
CA ILE A 157 -13.64 -1.02 23.19
C ILE A 157 -12.71 -2.09 22.64
N THR A 158 -12.89 -2.46 21.38
CA THR A 158 -12.01 -3.42 20.71
C THR A 158 -10.94 -2.63 19.98
N GLN A 159 -9.75 -2.63 20.55
CA GLN A 159 -8.59 -2.11 19.86
C GLN A 159 -8.05 -3.21 18.93
N PRO A 160 -7.62 -2.88 17.70
CA PRO A 160 -6.94 -3.85 16.85
C PRO A 160 -5.78 -4.50 17.58
N ALA A 161 -5.57 -5.79 17.38
CA ALA A 161 -4.39 -6.47 17.90
C ALA A 161 -3.12 -5.78 17.38
N SER A 162 -2.11 -5.70 18.23
CA SER A 162 -0.82 -5.15 17.80
C SER A 162 -0.08 -6.14 16.91
N VAL A 163 0.72 -5.63 15.97
CA VAL A 163 1.65 -6.44 15.19
C VAL A 163 2.83 -6.82 16.08
N ASN A 164 3.02 -8.11 16.28
CA ASN A 164 4.03 -8.63 17.18
C ASN A 164 5.02 -9.53 16.44
N TYR A 165 6.30 -9.33 16.73
CA TYR A 165 7.36 -10.23 16.26
C TYR A 165 7.16 -11.64 16.84
N ASN A 166 7.34 -12.66 16.00
CA ASN A 166 7.24 -14.05 16.42
C ASN A 166 8.61 -14.76 16.33
N THR A 167 9.15 -14.92 15.11
CA THR A 167 10.39 -15.68 14.91
C THR A 167 11.22 -15.18 13.76
N GLN A 168 12.43 -15.71 13.63
CA GLN A 168 13.31 -15.44 12.50
C GLN A 168 13.92 -16.72 11.94
N GLY A 169 14.37 -16.64 10.68
CA GLY A 169 15.17 -17.65 10.01
C GLY A 169 16.30 -16.98 9.24
N VAL A 170 17.49 -17.56 9.31
CA VAL A 170 18.68 -16.99 8.66
C VAL A 170 19.25 -18.01 7.70
N GLY A 171 19.46 -17.59 6.46
CA GLY A 171 20.19 -18.36 5.45
C GLY A 171 21.69 -18.15 5.57
N THR A 172 22.45 -19.10 5.09
CA THR A 172 23.90 -18.95 4.96
C THR A 172 24.22 -17.95 3.84
N GLU A 173 25.29 -17.19 4.01
CA GLU A 173 25.87 -16.44 2.89
C GLU A 173 26.22 -17.39 1.74
N THR A 174 25.83 -17.05 0.55
CA THR A 174 25.99 -17.94 -0.61
C THR A 174 26.09 -17.20 -1.94
N THR A 175 26.82 -17.77 -2.85
CA THR A 175 26.79 -17.42 -4.29
C THR A 175 25.79 -18.27 -5.08
N SER A 176 25.19 -19.28 -4.44
CA SER A 176 24.22 -20.19 -5.10
C SER A 176 22.95 -19.45 -5.52
N ASN A 177 22.30 -19.99 -6.54
CA ASN A 177 20.97 -19.59 -7.00
C ASN A 177 20.07 -20.82 -7.10
N PRO A 178 18.94 -20.90 -6.36
CA PRO A 178 18.48 -19.88 -5.42
C PRO A 178 19.32 -19.81 -4.13
N ALA A 179 19.34 -18.63 -3.49
CA ALA A 179 19.71 -18.51 -2.10
C ALA A 179 18.51 -18.92 -1.24
N THR A 180 18.77 -19.57 -0.10
CA THR A 180 17.68 -20.13 0.73
C THR A 180 17.79 -19.71 2.18
N CYS A 181 16.65 -19.59 2.85
CA CYS A 181 16.56 -19.59 4.31
C CYS A 181 15.33 -20.39 4.77
N THR A 182 15.36 -20.85 6.00
CA THR A 182 14.24 -21.59 6.59
C THR A 182 13.70 -20.82 7.78
N ILE A 183 12.38 -20.72 7.89
CA ILE A 183 11.67 -20.08 8.99
C ILE A 183 10.55 -20.99 9.50
N ASN A 184 10.16 -20.85 10.77
CA ASN A 184 9.10 -21.62 11.40
C ASN A 184 8.03 -20.70 12.01
N PRO A 185 7.16 -20.07 11.17
CA PRO A 185 6.13 -19.17 11.63
C PRO A 185 4.97 -19.90 12.31
N ASN A 186 4.13 -19.13 13.03
CA ASN A 186 2.81 -19.60 13.47
C ASN A 186 1.78 -19.44 12.35
N ALA A 187 0.65 -20.13 12.49
CA ALA A 187 -0.48 -19.93 11.58
C ALA A 187 -1.01 -18.50 11.69
N GLY A 188 -1.24 -17.85 10.56
CA GLY A 188 -1.73 -16.48 10.48
C GLY A 188 -0.65 -15.41 10.56
N ASP A 189 0.63 -15.79 10.67
CA ASP A 189 1.73 -14.82 10.58
C ASP A 189 1.90 -14.29 9.15
N ASP A 190 2.37 -13.06 9.04
CA ASP A 190 3.01 -12.56 7.83
C ASP A 190 4.51 -12.81 7.91
N VAL A 191 5.09 -13.29 6.82
CA VAL A 191 6.53 -13.56 6.71
C VAL A 191 7.17 -12.60 5.73
N LEU A 192 8.17 -11.85 6.20
CA LEU A 192 9.05 -11.03 5.39
C LEU A 192 10.40 -11.72 5.23
N VAL A 193 10.98 -11.64 4.04
CA VAL A 193 12.38 -12.00 3.82
C VAL A 193 13.14 -10.82 3.25
N PHE A 194 14.21 -10.44 3.91
CA PHE A 194 15.17 -9.46 3.42
C PHE A 194 16.34 -10.19 2.78
N TYR A 195 16.65 -9.82 1.57
CA TYR A 195 17.80 -10.36 0.86
C TYR A 195 18.78 -9.26 0.52
N SER A 196 19.98 -9.39 0.99
CA SER A 196 21.10 -8.50 0.71
C SER A 196 22.05 -9.15 -0.28
N VAL A 197 22.53 -8.39 -1.25
CA VAL A 197 23.51 -8.84 -2.23
C VAL A 197 24.46 -7.72 -2.62
N GLY A 198 25.75 -8.05 -2.80
CA GLY A 198 26.77 -7.05 -3.12
C GLY A 198 26.79 -6.61 -4.57
N SER A 199 26.28 -7.41 -5.51
CA SER A 199 26.05 -7.07 -6.90
C SER A 199 25.10 -8.08 -7.52
N GLY A 200 24.41 -7.70 -8.59
CA GLY A 200 23.39 -8.53 -9.22
C GLY A 200 21.97 -8.04 -8.92
N ASP A 201 21.00 -8.78 -9.40
CA ASP A 201 19.58 -8.46 -9.25
C ASP A 201 18.86 -9.62 -8.58
N VAL A 202 17.69 -9.34 -8.02
CA VAL A 202 16.79 -10.34 -7.47
C VAL A 202 15.59 -10.44 -8.39
N ALA A 203 15.39 -11.63 -8.96
CA ALA A 203 14.25 -11.91 -9.84
C ALA A 203 12.99 -12.23 -9.02
N GLY A 204 13.14 -12.59 -7.72
CA GLY A 204 12.04 -12.81 -6.83
C GLY A 204 12.24 -13.85 -5.75
N ALA A 205 11.18 -14.07 -4.97
CA ALA A 205 11.16 -15.05 -3.89
C ALA A 205 9.94 -15.95 -3.94
N THR A 206 10.10 -17.20 -3.49
CA THR A 206 9.02 -18.16 -3.29
C THR A 206 9.07 -18.76 -1.90
N TYR A 207 7.91 -19.19 -1.39
CA TYR A 207 7.70 -19.68 -0.05
C TYR A 207 7.17 -21.11 -0.03
N GLY A 208 7.76 -21.94 0.82
CA GLY A 208 7.30 -23.29 1.12
C GLY A 208 7.51 -24.30 -0.03
N ALA A 209 7.12 -25.54 0.20
CA ALA A 209 7.30 -26.64 -0.72
C ALA A 209 6.53 -26.47 -2.05
N THR A 210 5.46 -25.69 -2.06
CA THR A 210 4.65 -25.37 -3.25
C THR A 210 5.19 -24.18 -4.04
N ASN A 211 6.29 -23.57 -3.60
CA ASN A 211 6.89 -22.39 -4.24
C ASN A 211 5.88 -21.25 -4.46
N LEU A 212 5.09 -20.94 -3.46
CA LEU A 212 4.16 -19.80 -3.53
C LEU A 212 4.95 -18.51 -3.76
N PRO A 213 4.61 -17.71 -4.77
CA PRO A 213 5.32 -16.45 -5.01
C PRO A 213 5.06 -15.47 -3.88
N MET A 214 6.11 -14.79 -3.45
CA MET A 214 6.06 -13.73 -2.46
C MET A 214 5.96 -12.36 -3.15
N ASN A 215 5.20 -11.44 -2.56
CA ASN A 215 5.08 -10.08 -3.07
C ASN A 215 6.36 -9.29 -2.77
N CYS A 216 6.89 -8.55 -3.74
CA CYS A 216 7.96 -7.59 -3.49
C CYS A 216 7.39 -6.40 -2.73
N ALA A 217 7.79 -6.22 -1.47
CA ALA A 217 7.43 -5.08 -0.65
C ALA A 217 8.30 -3.85 -0.98
N GLY A 218 9.51 -4.07 -1.49
CA GLY A 218 10.41 -3.03 -1.94
C GLY A 218 11.83 -3.50 -2.18
N GLN A 219 12.56 -2.72 -2.96
CA GLN A 219 14.00 -2.85 -3.21
C GLN A 219 14.67 -1.49 -3.09
N ALA A 220 15.93 -1.49 -2.66
CA ALA A 220 16.80 -0.31 -2.69
C ALA A 220 18.17 -0.69 -3.23
N ARG A 221 18.71 0.14 -4.12
CA ARG A 221 20.00 -0.10 -4.78
C ARG A 221 20.89 1.14 -4.69
N SER A 222 22.16 0.92 -4.34
CA SER A 222 23.21 1.94 -4.39
C SER A 222 24.46 1.31 -5.00
N ASN A 223 24.85 1.76 -6.19
CA ASN A 223 26.10 1.41 -6.88
C ASN A 223 26.49 -0.09 -6.80
N GLY A 224 25.51 -0.96 -7.09
CA GLY A 224 25.69 -2.43 -7.04
C GLY A 224 25.20 -3.08 -5.76
N VAL A 225 25.20 -2.41 -4.63
CA VAL A 225 24.60 -2.92 -3.40
C VAL A 225 23.08 -2.93 -3.52
N LEU A 226 22.46 -4.06 -3.27
CA LEU A 226 21.02 -4.23 -3.30
C LEU A 226 20.50 -4.85 -2.01
N ILE A 227 19.40 -4.29 -1.50
CA ILE A 227 18.55 -4.95 -0.52
C ILE A 227 17.14 -5.05 -1.10
N ALA A 228 16.53 -6.23 -1.00
CA ALA A 228 15.16 -6.49 -1.41
C ALA A 228 14.36 -7.09 -0.27
N CYS A 229 13.09 -6.75 -0.17
CA CYS A 229 12.15 -7.36 0.76
C CYS A 229 10.99 -7.98 0.00
N TYR A 230 10.70 -9.24 0.34
CA TYR A 230 9.51 -9.96 -0.12
C TYR A 230 8.66 -10.36 1.06
N ILE A 231 7.34 -10.35 0.86
CA ILE A 231 6.35 -10.67 1.89
C ILE A 231 5.34 -11.70 1.39
N ILE A 232 4.94 -12.58 2.27
CA ILE A 232 3.76 -13.43 2.10
C ILE A 232 2.90 -13.31 3.35
N GLU A 233 1.60 -13.11 3.13
CA GLU A 233 0.64 -12.84 4.20
C GLU A 233 -0.06 -14.12 4.64
N ASN A 234 -0.42 -14.20 5.92
CA ASN A 234 -1.29 -15.23 6.50
C ASN A 234 -0.83 -16.67 6.19
N VAL A 235 0.41 -17.01 6.54
CA VAL A 235 0.98 -18.32 6.29
C VAL A 235 0.44 -19.40 7.23
N ALA A 236 0.56 -20.67 6.82
CA ALA A 236 0.35 -21.81 7.71
C ALA A 236 1.52 -21.95 8.70
N SER A 237 1.26 -22.56 9.86
CA SER A 237 2.32 -22.89 10.84
C SER A 237 3.24 -23.98 10.32
N GLY A 238 4.48 -23.98 10.79
CA GLY A 238 5.47 -25.01 10.52
C GLY A 238 6.67 -24.53 9.73
N SER A 239 7.64 -25.40 9.58
CA SER A 239 8.88 -25.09 8.88
C SER A 239 8.66 -24.90 7.38
N ALA A 240 9.12 -23.76 6.86
CA ALA A 240 9.03 -23.41 5.45
C ALA A 240 10.37 -22.90 4.92
N THR A 241 10.76 -23.36 3.72
CA THR A 241 11.93 -22.84 3.02
C THR A 241 11.51 -21.70 2.11
N ILE A 242 12.27 -20.62 2.15
CA ILE A 242 12.14 -19.49 1.23
C ILE A 242 13.29 -19.59 0.22
N ASN A 243 12.96 -19.54 -1.07
CA ASN A 243 13.93 -19.53 -2.16
C ASN A 243 13.98 -18.14 -2.78
N ILE A 244 15.17 -17.56 -2.88
CA ILE A 244 15.42 -16.25 -3.49
C ILE A 244 16.13 -16.47 -4.82
N ASN A 245 15.46 -16.15 -5.91
CA ASN A 245 16.03 -16.20 -7.25
C ASN A 245 16.81 -14.93 -7.53
N LYS A 246 18.10 -15.06 -7.76
CA LYS A 246 19.01 -13.95 -8.05
C LYS A 246 19.69 -14.13 -9.40
N THR A 247 20.22 -13.05 -9.94
CA THR A 247 21.12 -13.08 -11.10
C THR A 247 22.57 -12.88 -10.65
N GLY A 248 23.49 -13.45 -11.41
CA GLY A 248 24.92 -13.32 -11.12
C GLY A 248 25.40 -14.25 -9.98
N SER A 249 26.70 -14.22 -9.73
CA SER A 249 27.42 -15.09 -8.77
C SER A 249 27.90 -14.35 -7.51
N SER A 250 27.34 -13.20 -7.21
CA SER A 250 27.72 -12.43 -6.01
C SER A 250 27.19 -13.07 -4.75
N TRP A 251 27.93 -12.87 -3.66
CA TRP A 251 27.50 -13.26 -2.33
C TRP A 251 26.22 -12.56 -1.94
N GLY A 252 25.29 -13.29 -1.36
CA GLY A 252 24.03 -12.78 -0.85
C GLY A 252 23.58 -13.56 0.37
N GLN A 253 22.77 -12.93 1.21
CA GLN A 253 22.21 -13.52 2.41
C GLN A 253 20.73 -13.18 2.56
N ALA A 254 19.94 -14.18 2.94
CA ALA A 254 18.53 -14.06 3.23
C ALA A 254 18.28 -14.09 4.75
N VAL A 255 17.50 -13.14 5.25
CA VAL A 255 17.01 -13.12 6.62
C VAL A 255 15.50 -12.98 6.60
N ALA A 256 14.81 -13.99 7.09
CA ALA A 256 13.36 -14.01 7.21
C ALA A 256 12.93 -13.67 8.64
N VAL A 257 11.81 -12.95 8.78
CA VAL A 257 11.17 -12.63 10.06
C VAL A 257 9.66 -12.79 9.92
N SER A 258 8.99 -13.26 10.98
CA SER A 258 7.54 -13.38 10.98
C SER A 258 6.87 -12.54 12.06
N TYR A 259 5.66 -12.11 11.75
CA TYR A 259 4.85 -11.22 12.59
C TYR A 259 3.41 -11.68 12.67
N ALA A 260 2.91 -11.83 13.89
CA ALA A 260 1.51 -12.09 14.18
C ALA A 260 0.71 -10.78 14.20
N GLY A 261 -0.56 -10.85 13.82
CA GLY A 261 -1.52 -9.73 13.93
C GLY A 261 -1.41 -8.69 12.83
N ALA A 262 -0.55 -8.87 11.83
CA ALA A 262 -0.55 -8.04 10.64
C ALA A 262 -1.79 -8.33 9.78
N GLN A 263 -2.32 -7.29 9.16
CA GLN A 263 -3.48 -7.32 8.26
C GLN A 263 -3.14 -6.68 6.91
N GLY A 264 -1.87 -6.71 6.55
CA GLY A 264 -1.30 -6.15 5.35
C GLY A 264 -0.13 -5.21 5.61
N PHE A 265 0.42 -4.68 4.54
CA PHE A 265 1.59 -3.81 4.57
C PHE A 265 1.37 -2.57 3.69
N ARG A 266 2.20 -1.54 3.90
CA ARG A 266 2.28 -0.37 3.02
C ARG A 266 3.56 -0.41 2.20
N PRO A 267 3.64 0.33 1.09
CA PRO A 267 4.88 0.47 0.33
C PRO A 267 6.07 0.77 1.24
N ALA A 268 7.18 0.08 1.01
CA ALA A 268 8.37 0.29 1.80
C ALA A 268 8.92 1.72 1.60
N LYS A 269 9.62 2.22 2.62
CA LYS A 269 10.49 3.39 2.47
C LYS A 269 11.90 2.91 2.22
N SER A 270 12.61 3.59 1.34
CA SER A 270 14.00 3.28 1.03
C SER A 270 14.92 4.47 1.27
N ALA A 271 16.15 4.19 1.60
CA ALA A 271 17.25 5.14 1.55
C ALA A 271 18.50 4.46 1.01
N VAL A 272 19.29 5.22 0.28
CA VAL A 272 20.57 4.78 -0.27
C VAL A 272 21.59 5.89 -0.09
N GLY A 273 22.86 5.53 -0.09
CA GLY A 273 23.91 6.54 0.04
C GLY A 273 25.30 5.93 0.00
N SER A 274 26.30 6.79 0.20
CA SER A 274 27.70 6.43 0.36
C SER A 274 28.29 7.21 1.55
N GLY A 275 28.99 6.54 2.44
CA GLY A 275 29.55 7.18 3.63
C GLY A 275 29.80 6.20 4.76
N THR A 276 30.08 6.76 5.95
CA THR A 276 30.29 6.02 7.20
C THR A 276 29.06 6.02 8.11
N SER A 277 27.94 6.56 7.67
CA SER A 277 26.71 6.55 8.44
C SER A 277 25.49 6.39 7.52
N PHE A 278 24.43 5.85 8.06
CA PHE A 278 23.14 5.76 7.39
C PHE A 278 22.00 6.24 8.28
N SER A 279 20.91 6.66 7.65
CA SER A 279 19.72 7.12 8.36
C SER A 279 18.49 6.88 7.50
N LEU A 280 17.45 6.26 8.08
CA LEU A 280 16.15 6.05 7.47
C LEU A 280 15.05 6.40 8.47
N PRO A 281 14.42 7.59 8.37
CA PRO A 281 13.25 7.92 9.16
C PRO A 281 12.04 7.11 8.69
N VAL A 282 11.31 6.51 9.62
CA VAL A 282 10.12 5.72 9.33
C VAL A 282 8.96 6.13 10.21
N THR A 283 7.77 6.09 9.64
CA THR A 283 6.51 6.14 10.35
C THR A 283 6.02 4.72 10.61
N VAL A 284 5.33 4.52 11.72
CA VAL A 284 4.73 3.22 12.06
C VAL A 284 3.22 3.36 12.04
N PRO A 285 2.48 2.46 11.35
CA PRO A 285 1.03 2.44 11.42
C PRO A 285 0.54 2.22 12.85
N LEU A 286 -0.66 2.70 13.16
CA LEU A 286 -1.25 2.50 14.49
C LEU A 286 -1.32 1.03 14.86
N ASN A 287 -0.80 0.65 16.02
CA ASN A 287 -0.61 -0.74 16.48
C ASN A 287 0.14 -1.62 15.48
N GLY A 288 0.69 -1.03 14.43
CA GLY A 288 1.52 -1.69 13.44
C GLY A 288 2.97 -1.82 13.89
N ARG A 289 3.82 -2.18 12.96
CA ARG A 289 5.26 -2.29 13.16
C ARG A 289 5.98 -1.98 11.85
N THR A 290 7.08 -1.27 11.90
CA THR A 290 7.94 -1.12 10.73
C THR A 290 9.16 -1.99 10.88
N VAL A 291 9.39 -2.86 9.90
CA VAL A 291 10.53 -3.76 9.83
C VAL A 291 11.56 -3.16 8.90
N HIS A 292 12.73 -2.94 9.42
CA HIS A 292 13.85 -2.30 8.72
C HIS A 292 14.96 -3.29 8.45
N ALA A 293 15.56 -3.21 7.25
CA ALA A 293 16.81 -3.89 6.96
C ALA A 293 17.79 -2.95 6.27
N PHE A 294 19.08 -3.22 6.50
CA PHE A 294 20.19 -2.43 6.04
C PHE A 294 21.34 -3.32 5.58
N THR A 295 22.06 -2.93 4.54
CA THR A 295 23.29 -3.55 4.08
C THR A 295 24.24 -2.51 3.47
N PRO A 296 25.54 -2.55 3.82
CA PRO A 296 26.58 -1.76 3.17
C PRO A 296 27.26 -2.51 2.01
N GLY A 297 26.68 -3.64 1.54
CA GLY A 297 27.32 -4.48 0.53
C GLY A 297 28.46 -5.33 1.07
N GLN A 298 29.39 -5.64 0.20
CA GLN A 298 30.48 -6.58 0.46
C GLN A 298 31.59 -6.01 1.33
N ASN A 299 32.35 -6.91 1.92
CA ASN A 299 33.68 -6.75 2.54
C ASN A 299 33.75 -6.18 3.95
N SER A 300 33.53 -7.07 4.94
CA SER A 300 34.08 -6.92 6.33
C SER A 300 33.89 -5.52 6.95
N THR A 301 32.81 -4.83 6.57
CA THR A 301 32.45 -3.55 7.17
C THR A 301 31.57 -3.83 8.37
N THR A 302 32.00 -3.44 9.57
CA THR A 302 31.19 -3.63 10.77
C THR A 302 30.22 -2.48 10.97
N LEU A 303 29.06 -2.83 11.52
CA LEU A 303 28.03 -1.89 11.98
C LEU A 303 28.17 -1.66 13.48
N SER A 304 28.12 -0.42 13.89
CA SER A 304 28.11 0.00 15.30
C SER A 304 27.12 1.12 15.53
N GLU A 305 26.91 1.49 16.79
CA GLU A 305 26.02 2.59 17.19
C GLU A 305 24.64 2.51 16.55
N LEU A 306 24.11 1.29 16.41
CA LEU A 306 22.80 1.07 15.82
C LEU A 306 21.70 1.71 16.66
N SER A 307 20.92 2.58 16.03
CA SER A 307 19.80 3.29 16.65
C SER A 307 18.47 2.91 16.01
N GLY A 308 17.39 3.18 16.71
CA GLY A 308 16.03 2.92 16.27
C GLY A 308 15.62 1.44 16.36
N GLY A 309 14.52 1.18 17.06
CA GLY A 309 13.89 -0.13 17.16
C GLY A 309 14.71 -1.22 17.86
N THR A 310 14.16 -2.43 17.83
CA THR A 310 14.75 -3.65 18.41
C THR A 310 15.49 -4.44 17.35
N SER A 311 16.71 -4.92 17.68
CA SER A 311 17.48 -5.78 16.77
C SER A 311 16.85 -7.16 16.70
N ARG A 312 16.63 -7.65 15.49
CA ARG A 312 16.20 -9.02 15.21
C ARG A 312 17.35 -9.84 14.64
N TYR A 313 18.19 -9.22 13.86
CA TYR A 313 19.37 -9.84 13.30
C TYR A 313 20.48 -8.81 13.10
N LEU A 314 21.71 -9.23 13.32
CA LEU A 314 22.91 -8.47 12.98
C LEU A 314 24.02 -9.46 12.61
N ASP A 315 24.53 -9.34 11.41
CA ASP A 315 25.74 -10.00 10.97
C ASP A 315 26.82 -8.96 10.65
N ASN A 316 27.95 -9.12 11.32
CA ASN A 316 29.15 -8.28 11.15
C ASN A 316 30.39 -9.11 10.79
N VAL A 317 30.23 -10.39 10.43
CA VAL A 317 31.34 -11.37 10.40
C VAL A 317 31.55 -11.98 9.03
N GLY A 318 30.78 -11.80 8.05
CA GLY A 318 30.94 -12.46 6.76
C GLY A 318 31.45 -11.55 5.65
N PHE A 319 31.20 -11.96 4.41
CA PHE A 319 31.38 -11.14 3.22
C PHE A 319 30.30 -10.08 3.07
N LEU A 320 29.15 -10.27 3.74
CA LEU A 320 28.05 -9.33 3.79
C LEU A 320 27.80 -8.93 5.23
N THR A 321 27.59 -7.64 5.42
CA THR A 321 27.04 -7.11 6.66
C THR A 321 25.56 -6.83 6.44
N GLN A 322 24.71 -7.36 7.32
CA GLN A 322 23.28 -7.14 7.27
C GLN A 322 22.70 -6.95 8.67
N SER A 323 21.81 -5.98 8.82
CA SER A 323 20.99 -5.86 10.03
C SER A 323 19.51 -5.87 9.69
N VAL A 324 18.71 -6.53 10.55
CA VAL A 324 17.26 -6.45 10.54
C VAL A 324 16.79 -5.98 11.91
N ARG A 325 15.95 -4.97 11.94
CA ARG A 325 15.42 -4.34 13.17
C ARG A 325 13.95 -4.07 12.99
N ASP A 326 13.21 -3.86 14.06
CA ASP A 326 11.82 -3.42 13.99
C ASP A 326 11.48 -2.37 15.05
N ALA A 327 10.44 -1.60 14.82
CA ALA A 327 9.91 -0.61 15.75
C ALA A 327 8.39 -0.58 15.71
N ASP A 328 7.77 -0.34 16.86
CA ASP A 328 6.33 -0.14 17.06
C ASP A 328 5.94 1.34 17.26
N ALA A 329 6.91 2.22 17.20
CA ALA A 329 6.75 3.68 17.23
C ALA A 329 7.61 4.33 16.16
N ALA A 330 7.18 5.49 15.67
CA ALA A 330 7.94 6.28 14.70
C ALA A 330 9.37 6.51 15.21
N THR A 331 10.35 6.21 14.38
CA THR A 331 11.76 6.29 14.74
C THR A 331 12.62 6.58 13.52
N THR A 332 13.89 6.86 13.76
CA THR A 332 14.93 6.88 12.73
C THR A 332 15.87 5.71 12.94
N PHE A 333 15.86 4.77 12.01
CA PHE A 333 16.88 3.73 11.97
C PHE A 333 18.18 4.32 11.47
N GLY A 334 19.26 4.05 12.17
CA GLY A 334 20.58 4.57 11.82
C GLY A 334 21.70 3.75 12.40
N GLY A 335 22.92 4.09 12.02
CA GLY A 335 24.13 3.46 12.52
C GLY A 335 25.38 3.99 11.87
N THR A 336 26.53 3.52 12.35
CA THR A 336 27.86 3.88 11.89
C THR A 336 28.55 2.68 11.27
N LEU A 337 29.20 2.90 10.13
CA LEU A 337 30.02 1.94 9.39
C LEU A 337 31.49 2.13 9.74
N SER A 338 32.24 1.04 9.89
CA SER A 338 33.68 1.10 10.14
C SER A 338 34.51 1.66 8.97
N ALA A 339 33.90 1.79 7.78
CA ALA A 339 34.52 2.37 6.59
C ALA A 339 33.46 3.02 5.69
N THR A 340 33.88 3.99 4.86
CA THR A 340 33.04 4.55 3.80
C THR A 340 32.61 3.46 2.83
N ARG A 341 31.31 3.27 2.65
CA ARG A 341 30.70 2.29 1.73
C ARG A 341 29.45 2.86 1.09
N ASP A 342 29.14 2.34 -0.10
CA ASP A 342 27.78 2.44 -0.64
C ASP A 342 26.88 1.53 0.21
N TRP A 343 25.67 1.99 0.48
CA TRP A 343 24.73 1.29 1.33
C TRP A 343 23.29 1.44 0.85
N ALA A 344 22.46 0.47 1.21
CA ALA A 344 21.04 0.47 0.95
C ALA A 344 20.25 0.07 2.21
N ALA A 345 19.10 0.69 2.40
CA ALA A 345 18.19 0.45 3.52
C ALA A 345 16.74 0.42 3.06
N LEU A 346 15.94 -0.42 3.70
CA LEU A 346 14.48 -0.52 3.51
C LEU A 346 13.77 -0.54 4.85
N GLY A 347 12.60 0.12 4.91
CA GLY A 347 11.65 0.01 6.02
C GLY A 347 10.28 -0.36 5.50
N VAL A 348 9.73 -1.50 5.92
CA VAL A 348 8.43 -2.03 5.49
C VAL A 348 7.42 -1.87 6.63
N PRO A 349 6.40 -1.00 6.48
CA PRO A 349 5.36 -0.83 7.47
C PRO A 349 4.33 -1.98 7.40
N LEU A 350 4.16 -2.70 8.51
CA LEU A 350 3.11 -3.70 8.73
C LEU A 350 1.93 -3.07 9.46
N CYS A 351 0.73 -3.30 9.01
CA CYS A 351 -0.50 -2.71 9.53
C CYS A 351 -1.27 -3.70 10.40
N ALA A 352 -1.70 -3.28 11.59
CA ALA A 352 -2.61 -4.06 12.45
C ALA A 352 -4.06 -4.04 11.96
N VAL A 353 -4.39 -3.15 11.05
CA VAL A 353 -5.68 -3.05 10.34
C VAL A 353 -5.37 -3.01 8.86
N ALA A 354 -6.16 -3.70 8.06
CA ALA A 354 -5.99 -3.67 6.61
C ALA A 354 -5.86 -2.22 6.11
N PRO A 355 -4.79 -1.88 5.37
CA PRO A 355 -4.61 -0.53 4.87
C PRO A 355 -5.80 -0.10 4.02
N GLY A 356 -6.25 1.14 4.19
CA GLY A 356 -7.18 1.77 3.24
C GLY A 356 -6.44 2.13 1.95
N GLY A 357 -7.19 2.19 0.84
CA GLY A 357 -6.65 2.56 -0.46
C GLY A 357 -5.89 1.44 -1.19
N PRO A 358 -5.28 1.77 -2.33
CA PRO A 358 -4.62 0.80 -3.19
C PRO A 358 -3.34 0.23 -2.56
N ILE A 359 -3.14 -1.09 -2.69
CA ILE A 359 -1.96 -1.81 -2.22
C ILE A 359 -1.30 -2.49 -3.40
N PRO A 360 -0.01 -2.22 -3.70
CA PRO A 360 0.70 -2.87 -4.77
C PRO A 360 1.04 -4.31 -4.38
N LYS A 361 0.80 -5.24 -5.30
CA LYS A 361 1.20 -6.64 -5.21
C LYS A 361 2.07 -6.97 -6.43
N TYR A 362 3.36 -6.96 -6.25
CA TYR A 362 4.32 -7.33 -7.27
C TYR A 362 4.94 -8.67 -6.89
N SER A 363 4.47 -9.73 -7.52
CA SER A 363 5.10 -11.04 -7.41
C SER A 363 5.97 -11.31 -8.62
N THR A 364 6.94 -12.17 -8.43
CA THR A 364 7.94 -12.49 -9.41
C THR A 364 7.37 -13.17 -10.64
N GLY A 365 7.17 -12.42 -11.67
CA GLY A 365 7.19 -12.90 -13.02
C GLY A 365 8.56 -12.59 -13.65
N THR A 366 8.94 -13.29 -14.69
CA THR A 366 10.04 -12.84 -15.54
C THR A 366 9.58 -11.60 -16.29
N ASP A 367 10.33 -10.50 -16.16
CA ASP A 367 10.14 -9.34 -17.02
C ASP A 367 10.35 -9.76 -18.50
N ALA A 368 9.58 -9.13 -19.37
CA ALA A 368 9.72 -9.35 -20.80
C ALA A 368 10.66 -8.29 -21.39
N ASP A 369 11.63 -8.72 -22.19
CA ASP A 369 12.46 -7.85 -23.01
C ASP A 369 12.62 -8.41 -24.42
N GLY A 370 12.91 -7.56 -25.37
CA GLY A 370 13.12 -8.00 -26.75
C GLY A 370 13.26 -6.86 -27.75
N ILE A 371 13.45 -7.25 -29.01
CA ILE A 371 13.47 -6.34 -30.17
C ILE A 371 12.15 -6.43 -30.92
N ASN A 372 11.67 -7.65 -31.14
CA ASN A 372 10.41 -7.95 -31.84
C ASN A 372 9.74 -9.19 -31.24
N GLY A 373 8.47 -9.39 -31.57
CA GLY A 373 7.70 -10.57 -31.24
C GLY A 373 6.90 -10.42 -29.96
N THR A 374 6.39 -11.57 -29.50
CA THR A 374 5.55 -11.65 -28.29
C THR A 374 6.38 -12.18 -27.13
N LYS A 375 6.30 -11.51 -26.02
CA LYS A 375 6.85 -11.93 -24.73
C LYS A 375 5.75 -11.96 -23.68
N THR A 376 5.89 -12.85 -22.73
CA THR A 376 4.92 -13.06 -21.66
C THR A 376 5.59 -13.06 -20.29
N PHE A 377 4.85 -12.62 -19.30
CA PHE A 377 5.20 -12.75 -17.88
C PHE A 377 3.92 -12.88 -17.05
N ASP A 378 4.05 -13.48 -15.88
CA ASP A 378 2.91 -13.66 -14.98
C ASP A 378 2.87 -12.60 -13.90
N VAL A 379 1.66 -12.13 -13.60
CA VAL A 379 1.35 -11.28 -12.44
C VAL A 379 0.38 -12.06 -11.56
N TYR A 380 0.71 -12.21 -10.29
CA TYR A 380 -0.16 -12.91 -9.34
C TYR A 380 -1.16 -11.95 -8.73
N THR A 381 -2.42 -12.34 -8.70
CA THR A 381 -3.54 -11.49 -8.29
C THR A 381 -4.39 -12.16 -7.22
N ALA A 382 -5.08 -11.35 -6.42
CA ALA A 382 -6.29 -11.76 -5.73
C ALA A 382 -7.53 -11.45 -6.58
N ALA A 383 -8.70 -11.98 -6.19
CA ALA A 383 -9.96 -11.55 -6.80
C ALA A 383 -10.21 -10.07 -6.43
N GLY A 384 -10.62 -9.27 -7.40
CA GLY A 384 -10.84 -7.84 -7.24
C GLY A 384 -9.64 -6.96 -7.61
N ASP A 385 -8.45 -7.50 -7.79
CA ASP A 385 -7.26 -6.74 -8.19
C ASP A 385 -7.36 -6.23 -9.62
N TYR A 386 -6.78 -5.05 -9.87
CA TYR A 386 -6.47 -4.61 -11.23
C TYR A 386 -5.01 -4.92 -11.56
N VAL A 387 -4.76 -5.34 -12.80
CA VAL A 387 -3.40 -5.53 -13.32
C VAL A 387 -3.00 -4.31 -14.14
N TYR A 388 -1.84 -3.77 -13.83
CA TYR A 388 -1.20 -2.70 -14.59
C TYR A 388 0.03 -3.27 -15.29
N ALA A 389 0.19 -2.98 -16.57
CA ALA A 389 1.36 -3.34 -17.35
C ALA A 389 2.01 -2.07 -17.91
N ILE A 390 3.32 -2.00 -17.79
CA ILE A 390 4.12 -0.88 -18.25
C ILE A 390 5.04 -1.38 -19.35
N VAL A 391 5.02 -0.70 -20.50
CA VAL A 391 5.88 -1.00 -21.64
C VAL A 391 6.75 0.21 -21.94
N GLY A 392 8.07 0.04 -21.92
CA GLY A 392 9.05 1.06 -22.27
C GLY A 392 9.87 0.64 -23.48
N GLN A 393 10.14 1.59 -24.38
CA GLN A 393 10.88 1.35 -25.62
C GLN A 393 11.81 2.51 -25.96
N THR A 394 12.93 2.20 -26.65
CA THR A 394 13.94 3.18 -27.06
C THR A 394 13.76 3.77 -28.46
N GLY A 395 12.77 3.33 -29.22
CA GLY A 395 12.55 3.80 -30.59
C GLY A 395 11.08 3.88 -30.97
N PRO A 396 10.78 4.35 -32.20
CA PRO A 396 9.40 4.40 -32.69
C PRO A 396 8.90 2.98 -32.95
N GLY A 397 7.68 2.73 -32.62
CA GLY A 397 7.01 1.45 -32.83
C GLY A 397 6.11 1.16 -31.64
N ASP A 398 4.84 0.99 -31.93
CA ASP A 398 3.85 0.72 -30.88
C ASP A 398 3.77 -0.79 -30.62
N PRO A 399 3.54 -1.20 -29.36
CA PRO A 399 3.06 -2.54 -29.12
C PRO A 399 1.79 -2.78 -29.93
N SER A 400 1.79 -3.83 -30.75
CA SER A 400 0.63 -4.19 -31.58
C SER A 400 -0.49 -4.83 -30.75
N ALA A 401 -0.15 -5.43 -29.61
CA ALA A 401 -1.09 -6.00 -28.65
C ALA A 401 -0.49 -6.04 -27.25
N VAL A 402 -1.32 -5.68 -26.26
CA VAL A 402 -1.04 -5.92 -24.83
C VAL A 402 -2.28 -6.56 -24.23
N THR A 403 -2.13 -7.77 -23.70
CA THR A 403 -3.24 -8.53 -23.11
C THR A 403 -2.91 -8.99 -21.70
N CYS A 404 -3.93 -9.21 -20.88
CA CYS A 404 -3.83 -9.86 -19.58
C CYS A 404 -4.87 -10.99 -19.52
N ALA A 405 -4.43 -12.20 -19.19
CA ALA A 405 -5.29 -13.41 -19.20
C ALA A 405 -6.07 -13.57 -20.52
N GLY A 406 -5.44 -13.23 -21.66
CA GLY A 406 -6.04 -13.29 -22.99
C GLY A 406 -6.94 -12.12 -23.37
N ALA A 407 -7.33 -11.25 -22.45
CA ALA A 407 -8.14 -10.07 -22.72
C ALA A 407 -7.26 -8.84 -23.03
N ALA A 408 -7.67 -8.02 -23.99
CA ALA A 408 -6.96 -6.77 -24.31
C ALA A 408 -6.94 -5.82 -23.11
N MET A 409 -5.78 -5.23 -22.86
CA MET A 409 -5.61 -4.21 -21.83
C MET A 409 -5.94 -2.81 -22.38
N THR A 410 -6.45 -1.96 -21.51
CA THR A 410 -6.76 -0.55 -21.83
C THR A 410 -5.51 0.30 -21.68
N LEU A 411 -5.12 1.00 -22.73
CA LEU A 411 -4.07 2.03 -22.66
C LEU A 411 -4.59 3.21 -21.84
N LEU A 412 -3.88 3.56 -20.77
CA LEU A 412 -4.19 4.71 -19.93
C LEU A 412 -3.48 5.96 -20.41
N ASP A 413 -2.19 5.85 -20.71
CA ASP A 413 -1.40 7.00 -21.15
C ASP A 413 -0.13 6.59 -21.89
N THR A 414 0.47 7.56 -22.60
CA THR A 414 1.74 7.46 -23.30
C THR A 414 2.61 8.68 -22.99
N LEU A 415 3.84 8.45 -22.57
CA LEU A 415 4.91 9.44 -22.54
C LEU A 415 5.88 9.16 -23.69
N THR A 416 6.26 10.17 -24.46
CA THR A 416 7.40 10.11 -25.38
C THR A 416 8.64 10.73 -24.73
N TRP A 417 9.82 10.18 -25.01
CA TRP A 417 11.09 10.66 -24.47
C TRP A 417 12.20 10.54 -25.50
N ASN A 418 13.27 11.29 -25.33
CA ASN A 418 14.44 11.22 -26.22
C ASN A 418 15.36 10.09 -25.75
N ALA A 419 15.40 8.98 -26.48
CA ALA A 419 16.24 7.83 -26.19
C ALA A 419 17.69 7.98 -26.73
N GLY A 420 18.06 9.15 -27.24
CA GLY A 420 19.35 9.47 -27.81
C GLY A 420 19.36 9.44 -29.35
N SER A 421 19.18 8.26 -29.95
CA SER A 421 19.14 8.09 -31.43
C SER A 421 17.73 8.16 -32.01
N ALA A 422 16.70 8.02 -31.20
CA ALA A 422 15.30 7.98 -31.60
C ALA A 422 14.36 8.46 -30.49
N THR A 423 13.10 8.69 -30.84
CA THR A 423 12.03 8.94 -29.85
C THR A 423 11.52 7.61 -29.31
N GLY A 424 11.69 7.40 -28.02
CA GLY A 424 11.13 6.28 -27.30
C GLY A 424 9.81 6.59 -26.60
N PHE A 425 9.23 5.63 -25.91
CA PHE A 425 8.01 5.83 -25.13
C PHE A 425 7.98 5.03 -23.83
N ILE A 426 7.12 5.48 -22.91
CA ILE A 426 6.53 4.70 -21.82
C ILE A 426 5.03 4.65 -22.08
N LYS A 427 4.45 3.44 -22.09
CA LYS A 427 2.99 3.24 -22.15
C LYS A 427 2.53 2.49 -20.91
N ILE A 428 1.44 2.98 -20.32
CA ILE A 428 0.82 2.41 -19.13
C ILE A 428 -0.51 1.81 -19.55
N TYR A 429 -0.69 0.53 -19.28
CA TYR A 429 -1.91 -0.22 -19.57
C TYR A 429 -2.52 -0.72 -18.28
N ARG A 430 -3.83 -0.91 -18.29
CA ARG A 430 -4.62 -1.49 -17.21
C ARG A 430 -5.48 -2.64 -17.75
N SER A 431 -5.68 -3.69 -16.97
CA SER A 431 -6.68 -4.72 -17.29
C SER A 431 -8.07 -4.08 -17.49
N ALA A 432 -8.84 -4.57 -18.46
CA ALA A 432 -10.15 -3.99 -18.81
C ALA A 432 -11.13 -3.99 -17.63
N ALA A 433 -11.01 -4.99 -16.75
CA ALA A 433 -11.78 -5.14 -15.51
C ALA A 433 -10.89 -5.65 -14.38
N ALA A 434 -11.41 -5.61 -13.16
CA ALA A 434 -10.81 -6.28 -12.01
C ALA A 434 -10.77 -7.81 -12.24
N MET A 435 -9.77 -8.47 -11.68
CA MET A 435 -9.61 -9.92 -11.82
C MET A 435 -10.73 -10.66 -11.09
N ALA A 436 -11.41 -11.56 -11.78
CA ALA A 436 -12.50 -12.35 -11.21
C ALA A 436 -12.03 -13.43 -10.23
N SER A 437 -10.76 -13.85 -10.31
CA SER A 437 -10.20 -14.90 -9.47
C SER A 437 -8.75 -14.64 -9.13
N ALA A 438 -8.30 -15.21 -8.02
CA ALA A 438 -6.90 -15.24 -7.61
C ALA A 438 -6.05 -16.11 -8.56
N GLY A 439 -4.73 -15.96 -8.45
CA GLY A 439 -3.72 -16.76 -9.13
C GLY A 439 -2.95 -16.02 -10.21
N ALA A 440 -2.08 -16.72 -10.91
CA ALA A 440 -1.26 -16.17 -11.98
C ALA A 440 -2.12 -15.69 -13.16
N LYS A 441 -1.83 -14.50 -13.65
CA LYS A 441 -2.43 -13.90 -14.84
C LYS A 441 -1.31 -13.57 -15.83
N THR A 442 -1.28 -14.26 -16.93
CA THR A 442 -0.28 -14.02 -17.96
C THR A 442 -0.56 -12.70 -18.66
N VAL A 443 0.41 -11.79 -18.58
CA VAL A 443 0.47 -10.57 -19.40
C VAL A 443 1.28 -10.90 -20.64
N SER A 444 0.74 -10.56 -21.81
CA SER A 444 1.39 -10.76 -23.10
C SER A 444 1.54 -9.43 -23.81
N VAL A 445 2.77 -9.12 -24.22
CA VAL A 445 3.11 -7.92 -24.98
C VAL A 445 3.70 -8.33 -26.32
N THR A 446 3.10 -7.87 -27.41
CA THR A 446 3.61 -8.06 -28.76
C THR A 446 4.11 -6.71 -29.27
N ALA A 447 5.40 -6.62 -29.55
CA ALA A 447 6.02 -5.43 -30.11
C ALA A 447 6.61 -5.69 -31.49
N THR A 448 6.59 -4.66 -32.32
CA THR A 448 7.13 -4.66 -33.69
C THR A 448 8.00 -3.41 -33.88
N GLY A 449 8.77 -3.34 -34.94
CA GLY A 449 9.52 -2.11 -35.28
C GLY A 449 11.02 -2.15 -35.01
N GLY A 450 11.58 -3.30 -34.58
CA GLY A 450 13.03 -3.49 -34.51
C GLY A 450 13.76 -2.76 -33.37
N ASN A 451 13.02 -2.23 -32.40
CA ASN A 451 13.59 -1.47 -31.28
C ASN A 451 13.58 -2.30 -29.99
N TRP A 452 14.54 -2.05 -29.12
CA TRP A 452 14.57 -2.65 -27.81
C TRP A 452 13.41 -2.13 -26.93
N TRP A 453 12.76 -3.05 -26.27
CA TRP A 453 11.67 -2.77 -25.36
C TRP A 453 11.71 -3.64 -24.12
N ARG A 454 11.10 -3.17 -23.05
CA ARG A 454 10.85 -3.93 -21.82
C ARG A 454 9.44 -3.72 -21.34
N ALA A 455 8.94 -4.74 -20.62
CA ALA A 455 7.66 -4.64 -19.94
C ALA A 455 7.73 -5.25 -18.55
N CYS A 456 6.99 -4.68 -17.64
CA CYS A 456 6.73 -5.22 -16.32
C CYS A 456 5.27 -5.01 -15.96
N GLY A 457 4.81 -5.65 -14.89
CA GLY A 457 3.44 -5.49 -14.43
C GLY A 457 3.30 -5.73 -12.94
N LEU A 458 2.23 -5.20 -12.38
CA LEU A 458 1.87 -5.41 -10.98
C LEU A 458 0.36 -5.53 -10.85
N ALA A 459 -0.09 -6.27 -9.85
CA ALA A 459 -1.46 -6.24 -9.39
C ALA A 459 -1.61 -5.16 -8.33
N VAL A 460 -2.78 -4.53 -8.27
CA VAL A 460 -3.12 -3.55 -7.21
C VAL A 460 -4.49 -3.89 -6.67
N SER A 461 -4.54 -4.15 -5.36
CA SER A 461 -5.77 -4.37 -4.60
C SER A 461 -6.37 -3.05 -4.13
N GLY A 462 -7.66 -3.04 -3.81
CA GLY A 462 -8.33 -1.90 -3.16
C GLY A 462 -8.51 -0.67 -4.04
N VAL A 463 -8.37 -0.80 -5.36
CA VAL A 463 -8.48 0.33 -6.30
C VAL A 463 -9.94 0.70 -6.51
N THR A 464 -10.30 1.95 -6.21
CA THR A 464 -11.65 2.52 -6.45
C THR A 464 -11.70 3.37 -7.72
N SER A 465 -10.56 3.95 -8.12
CA SER A 465 -10.42 4.72 -9.37
C SER A 465 -9.30 4.14 -10.24
N PRO A 466 -9.61 3.10 -11.05
CA PRO A 466 -8.58 2.31 -11.72
C PRO A 466 -7.90 3.00 -12.90
N SER A 467 -8.40 4.13 -13.38
CA SER A 467 -7.72 4.92 -14.41
C SER A 467 -6.71 5.91 -13.83
N GLY A 468 -6.88 6.29 -12.56
CA GLY A 468 -5.99 7.20 -11.85
C GLY A 468 -5.73 8.53 -12.55
N THR A 469 -4.68 9.21 -12.11
CA THR A 469 -4.15 10.43 -12.75
C THR A 469 -2.70 10.20 -13.12
N VAL A 470 -2.32 10.51 -14.36
CA VAL A 470 -0.95 10.34 -14.85
C VAL A 470 -0.23 11.68 -14.91
N THR A 471 0.97 11.75 -14.32
CA THR A 471 1.92 12.85 -14.47
C THR A 471 3.14 12.38 -15.24
N LYS A 472 3.70 13.27 -16.07
CA LYS A 472 4.79 12.92 -17.00
C LYS A 472 5.88 13.99 -17.02
N THR A 473 7.12 13.56 -17.14
CA THR A 473 8.27 14.45 -17.38
C THR A 473 9.37 13.71 -18.13
N SER A 474 10.20 14.44 -18.84
CA SER A 474 11.38 13.90 -19.52
C SER A 474 12.45 14.97 -19.65
N SER A 475 13.71 14.56 -19.78
CA SER A 475 14.82 15.48 -20.01
C SER A 475 15.98 14.77 -20.71
N THR A 476 16.96 15.56 -21.14
CA THR A 476 18.20 15.11 -21.73
C THR A 476 19.37 15.59 -20.90
N SER A 477 20.39 14.74 -20.77
CA SER A 477 21.67 15.10 -20.12
C SER A 477 21.50 15.66 -18.68
N SER A 478 20.54 15.12 -17.92
CA SER A 478 20.28 15.53 -16.53
C SER A 478 20.00 14.34 -15.63
N GLN A 479 19.98 14.58 -14.32
CA GLN A 479 19.57 13.56 -13.35
C GLN A 479 18.06 13.27 -13.46
N PRO A 480 17.65 12.00 -13.64
CA PRO A 480 16.23 11.65 -13.61
C PRO A 480 15.60 12.00 -12.26
N THR A 481 14.58 12.87 -12.29
CA THR A 481 13.90 13.34 -11.08
C THR A 481 12.43 13.61 -11.41
N GLN A 482 11.51 13.10 -10.58
CA GLN A 482 10.08 13.36 -10.70
C GLN A 482 9.45 13.55 -9.32
N ALA A 483 8.93 14.74 -9.04
CA ALA A 483 8.10 14.99 -7.87
C ALA A 483 6.65 14.61 -8.19
N VAL A 484 6.03 13.83 -7.32
CA VAL A 484 4.65 13.38 -7.44
C VAL A 484 3.94 13.61 -6.12
N THR A 485 2.75 14.21 -6.21
CA THR A 485 1.88 14.42 -5.05
C THR A 485 0.76 13.41 -5.03
N CYS A 486 0.39 12.93 -3.86
CA CYS A 486 -0.81 12.13 -3.63
C CYS A 486 -1.48 12.52 -2.31
N ALA A 487 -2.76 12.23 -2.21
CA ALA A 487 -3.50 12.34 -0.95
C ALA A 487 -3.28 11.08 -0.08
N ALA A 488 -3.75 11.14 1.16
CA ALA A 488 -3.83 9.95 2.00
C ALA A 488 -4.68 8.88 1.31
N ASP A 489 -4.35 7.63 1.53
CA ASP A 489 -5.02 6.46 0.93
C ASP A 489 -4.95 6.40 -0.61
N GLN A 490 -3.97 7.06 -1.21
CA GLN A 490 -3.61 6.91 -2.61
C GLN A 490 -2.27 6.19 -2.77
N LEU A 491 -2.07 5.57 -3.93
CA LEU A 491 -0.84 4.90 -4.32
C LEU A 491 -0.24 5.59 -5.55
N ILE A 492 1.03 5.90 -5.47
CA ILE A 492 1.84 6.31 -6.62
C ILE A 492 2.52 5.07 -7.20
N ILE A 493 2.37 4.84 -8.50
CA ILE A 493 3.16 3.91 -9.31
C ILE A 493 4.01 4.76 -10.23
N GLN A 494 5.32 4.81 -9.99
CA GLN A 494 6.24 5.66 -10.74
C GLN A 494 7.20 4.81 -11.57
N ILE A 495 7.47 5.24 -12.78
CA ILE A 495 8.33 4.57 -13.75
C ILE A 495 9.39 5.56 -14.23
N PHE A 496 10.66 5.15 -14.21
CA PHE A 496 11.71 5.76 -15.03
C PHE A 496 12.08 4.85 -16.19
N ILE A 497 12.43 5.47 -17.31
CA ILE A 497 13.15 4.85 -18.42
C ILE A 497 14.38 5.69 -18.74
N THR A 498 15.52 5.04 -18.95
CA THR A 498 16.79 5.76 -19.20
C THR A 498 17.59 5.13 -20.31
N SER A 499 18.50 5.93 -20.90
CA SER A 499 19.47 5.48 -21.90
C SER A 499 20.73 4.82 -21.30
N ALA A 500 20.84 4.75 -19.97
CA ALA A 500 21.99 4.16 -19.29
C ALA A 500 21.55 3.31 -18.09
N ALA A 501 22.39 2.38 -17.69
CA ALA A 501 22.14 1.50 -16.54
C ALA A 501 21.82 2.30 -15.27
N VAL A 502 20.85 1.83 -14.50
CA VAL A 502 20.45 2.45 -13.24
C VAL A 502 21.44 2.07 -12.15
N THR A 503 22.08 3.07 -11.55
CA THR A 503 23.09 2.88 -10.51
C THR A 503 22.52 2.97 -9.09
N GLY A 504 21.37 3.60 -8.92
CA GLY A 504 20.68 3.73 -7.63
C GLY A 504 19.32 4.41 -7.78
N THR A 505 18.45 4.20 -6.80
CA THR A 505 17.10 4.77 -6.73
C THR A 505 16.87 5.42 -5.38
N GLU A 506 16.24 6.58 -5.36
CA GLU A 506 15.83 7.31 -4.16
C GLU A 506 14.35 7.70 -4.26
N GLY A 507 13.69 7.78 -3.12
CA GLY A 507 12.27 8.13 -3.01
C GLY A 507 11.35 6.96 -3.35
N GLY A 508 10.44 6.62 -2.43
CA GLY A 508 9.60 5.44 -2.53
C GLY A 508 10.38 4.12 -2.43
N ALA A 509 9.75 3.04 -2.84
CA ALA A 509 10.36 1.72 -2.92
C ALA A 509 10.41 1.23 -4.36
N GLY A 510 11.55 0.71 -4.80
CA GLY A 510 11.63 -0.02 -6.06
C GLY A 510 10.90 -1.35 -5.93
N LEU A 511 10.00 -1.67 -6.85
CA LEU A 511 9.43 -3.01 -6.98
C LEU A 511 10.20 -3.84 -8.00
N TRP A 512 10.73 -3.17 -8.99
CA TRP A 512 11.47 -3.80 -10.07
C TRP A 512 12.53 -2.82 -10.58
N LEU A 513 13.76 -3.31 -10.68
CA LEU A 513 14.92 -2.58 -11.16
C LEU A 513 15.55 -3.41 -12.27
N THR A 514 15.68 -2.88 -13.47
CA THR A 514 16.32 -3.63 -14.56
C THR A 514 17.80 -3.83 -14.29
N PRO A 515 18.31 -5.01 -14.67
CA PRO A 515 19.72 -5.29 -14.54
C PRO A 515 20.59 -4.31 -15.36
N SER A 516 21.87 -4.31 -15.01
CA SER A 516 22.91 -3.51 -15.68
C SER A 516 23.19 -3.92 -17.13
N ALA A 517 22.58 -5.02 -17.64
CA ALA A 517 22.76 -5.50 -19.01
C ALA A 517 21.48 -5.28 -19.83
N GLY A 518 21.58 -4.58 -20.94
CA GLY A 518 20.46 -4.33 -21.84
C GLY A 518 20.56 -2.99 -22.56
N GLN A 519 19.60 -2.73 -23.44
CA GLN A 519 19.52 -1.47 -24.22
C GLN A 519 18.40 -0.55 -23.67
N VAL A 520 17.56 -1.05 -22.79
CA VAL A 520 16.48 -0.31 -22.12
C VAL A 520 16.61 -0.53 -20.64
N PHE A 521 16.69 0.55 -19.88
CA PHE A 521 16.78 0.52 -18.44
C PHE A 521 15.50 1.15 -17.86
N MET A 522 14.76 0.38 -17.10
CA MET A 522 13.51 0.82 -16.47
C MET A 522 13.53 0.52 -14.98
N THR A 523 12.84 1.37 -14.23
CA THR A 523 12.51 1.09 -12.83
C THR A 523 11.02 1.24 -12.63
N LEU A 524 10.46 0.41 -11.76
CA LEU A 524 9.11 0.51 -11.26
C LEU A 524 9.19 0.79 -9.76
N ASN A 525 8.69 1.92 -9.34
CA ASN A 525 8.73 2.38 -7.96
C ASN A 525 7.32 2.66 -7.45
N VAL A 526 7.11 2.59 -6.14
CA VAL A 526 5.84 2.91 -5.50
C VAL A 526 6.04 3.77 -4.25
N ALA A 527 5.02 4.57 -3.93
CA ALA A 527 4.93 5.29 -2.67
C ALA A 527 3.44 5.53 -2.33
N ASP A 528 3.12 5.67 -1.05
CA ASP A 528 1.79 6.01 -0.52
C ASP A 528 1.76 7.42 0.11
N GLU A 529 2.80 8.20 -0.15
CA GLU A 529 2.91 9.60 0.24
C GLU A 529 3.54 10.43 -0.88
N SER A 530 3.32 11.74 -0.86
CA SER A 530 3.95 12.66 -1.81
C SER A 530 5.47 12.54 -1.75
N THR A 531 6.08 12.23 -2.89
CA THR A 531 7.48 11.81 -2.96
C THR A 531 8.18 12.42 -4.17
N THR A 532 9.47 12.72 -4.01
CA THR A 532 10.37 13.01 -5.13
C THR A 532 11.21 11.78 -5.43
N PHE A 533 10.91 11.12 -6.54
CA PHE A 533 11.69 9.99 -7.04
C PHE A 533 12.92 10.49 -7.80
N LYS A 534 14.06 9.81 -7.62
CA LYS A 534 15.31 10.12 -8.32
C LYS A 534 16.06 8.85 -8.66
N LEU A 535 16.86 8.93 -9.72
CA LEU A 535 17.92 7.95 -9.99
C LEU A 535 19.28 8.58 -9.70
N ALA A 536 20.24 7.76 -9.31
CA ALA A 536 21.59 8.23 -9.02
C ALA A 536 22.38 8.64 -10.29
N ASN A 537 21.89 8.32 -11.47
CA ASN A 537 22.46 8.75 -12.74
C ASN A 537 22.46 10.28 -12.86
N THR A 538 23.59 10.89 -13.23
CA THR A 538 23.73 12.35 -13.20
C THR A 538 23.55 13.04 -14.55
N SER A 539 23.75 12.33 -15.66
CA SER A 539 23.68 12.92 -17.01
C SER A 539 23.26 11.88 -18.03
N VAL A 540 21.97 11.64 -18.13
CA VAL A 540 21.36 10.65 -19.03
C VAL A 540 20.13 11.23 -19.71
N ASN A 541 19.75 10.68 -20.86
CA ASN A 541 18.44 10.90 -21.44
C ASN A 541 17.43 10.01 -20.71
N TRP A 542 16.29 10.55 -20.36
CA TRP A 542 15.30 9.84 -19.58
C TRP A 542 13.87 10.32 -19.80
N GLY A 543 12.93 9.44 -19.48
CA GLY A 543 11.51 9.75 -19.33
C GLY A 543 10.98 9.18 -18.02
N ALA A 544 9.99 9.83 -17.45
CA ALA A 544 9.31 9.40 -16.24
C ALA A 544 7.81 9.60 -16.36
N ALA A 545 7.06 8.60 -15.93
CA ALA A 545 5.63 8.66 -15.79
C ALA A 545 5.22 8.19 -14.38
N ALA A 546 4.23 8.80 -13.80
CA ALA A 546 3.67 8.36 -12.53
C ALA A 546 2.14 8.31 -12.62
N LEU A 547 1.56 7.19 -12.20
CA LEU A 547 0.13 6.95 -12.08
C LEU A 547 -0.25 7.02 -10.60
N VAL A 548 -1.19 7.89 -10.25
CA VAL A 548 -1.73 8.01 -8.90
C VAL A 548 -3.11 7.36 -8.86
N LEU A 549 -3.27 6.34 -8.03
CA LEU A 549 -4.49 5.55 -7.87
C LEU A 549 -5.20 5.86 -6.54
N SER A 550 -6.52 5.74 -6.55
CA SER A 550 -7.37 5.81 -5.36
C SER A 550 -8.15 4.53 -5.18
#